data_2d6cd55ee129376d8fe5a3c70659fd36
#
_entry.id   2d6cd55ee129376d8fe5a3c70659fd36
#
_cell.length_a   1.000
_cell.length_b   1.000
_cell.length_c   1.000
_cell.angle_alpha   90.00
_cell.angle_beta   90.00
_cell.angle_gamma   90.00
#
_symmetry.space_group_name_H-M   'P 1'
#
loop_
_entity.id
_entity.type
_entity.pdbx_description
1 polymer ?
#
loop_
_entity_poly.entity_id
_entity_poly.type
_entity_poly.pdbx_seq_one_letter_code
_entity_poly.pdbx_strand_id
1 'polypeptide(L)'
;MLALPLASAIFALDVAKIYQFRRTSTLALRRRKAALLRQASLPPDLLRVSFVERFTACGKANCACAHGQKHGPFYYLTANLGVGQIRKSLLKTPAQQQAVQHGVAGYQAHWERLEELSQINLELLRRGEPLAVARP
;
A
#
# COMPACT_ATOMS: atom_id res chain seq x y z
N MET A 1 22.62 -2.31 -5.96
CA MET A 1 22.15 -0.92 -6.16
C MET A 1 20.69 -0.83 -5.77
N LEU A 2 20.46 -0.49 -4.58
CA LEU A 2 19.51 0.37 -3.92
C LEU A 2 18.16 0.55 -4.65
N ALA A 3 17.26 -0.40 -4.45
CA ALA A 3 15.84 -0.12 -4.53
C ALA A 3 15.32 0.16 -3.11
N LEU A 4 15.65 1.33 -2.61
CA LEU A 4 14.82 2.05 -1.69
C LEU A 4 13.94 2.94 -2.56
N PRO A 5 12.66 2.72 -2.61
CA PRO A 5 11.81 3.69 -1.93
C PRO A 5 10.38 3.25 -1.60
N LEU A 6 10.11 2.03 -1.27
CA LEU A 6 8.74 1.70 -0.82
C LEU A 6 8.48 2.18 0.62
N ALA A 7 9.52 2.35 1.43
CA ALA A 7 9.39 2.94 2.76
C ALA A 7 9.15 4.45 2.71
N SER A 8 9.72 5.16 1.73
CA SER A 8 9.55 6.62 1.62
C SER A 8 8.20 7.04 1.06
N ALA A 9 7.58 6.24 0.19
CA ALA A 9 6.26 6.55 -0.34
C ALA A 9 5.13 6.34 0.69
N ILE A 10 5.34 5.45 1.65
CA ILE A 10 4.37 5.19 2.72
C ILE A 10 4.37 6.32 3.77
N PHE A 11 5.50 7.00 3.94
CA PHE A 11 5.65 8.13 4.87
C PHE A 11 5.54 9.51 4.22
N ALA A 12 5.34 9.60 2.93
CA ALA A 12 4.88 10.85 2.33
C ALA A 12 3.44 11.09 2.78
N LEU A 13 3.31 11.54 4.03
CA LEU A 13 2.10 12.19 4.50
C LEU A 13 1.69 13.16 3.41
N ASP A 14 0.52 12.95 2.85
CA ASP A 14 -0.03 13.87 1.87
C ASP A 14 -0.20 15.22 2.57
N VAL A 15 0.78 16.09 2.38
CA VAL A 15 0.84 17.41 3.02
C VAL A 15 -0.44 18.19 2.74
N ALA A 16 -1.05 17.97 1.57
CA ALA A 16 -2.34 18.55 1.21
C ALA A 16 -3.46 18.10 2.15
N LYS A 17 -3.51 16.82 2.54
CA LYS A 17 -4.49 16.30 3.52
C LYS A 17 -4.30 16.91 4.91
N ILE A 18 -3.05 17.09 5.36
CA ILE A 18 -2.76 17.73 6.64
C ILE A 18 -3.32 19.16 6.67
N TYR A 19 -3.09 19.95 5.62
CA TYR A 19 -3.63 21.29 5.51
C TYR A 19 -5.16 21.31 5.42
N GLN A 20 -5.75 20.34 4.75
CA GLN A 20 -7.20 20.16 4.67
C GLN A 20 -7.80 19.93 6.06
N PHE A 21 -7.20 19.06 6.87
CA PHE A 21 -7.69 18.78 8.22
C PHE A 21 -7.61 19.97 9.14
N ARG A 22 -6.61 20.83 9.03
CA ARG A 22 -6.51 22.09 9.79
C ARG A 22 -7.69 23.03 9.54
N ARG A 23 -8.25 23.02 8.34
CA ARG A 23 -9.42 23.83 7.96
C ARG A 23 -10.76 23.15 8.21
N THR A 24 -10.75 21.86 8.52
CA THR A 24 -11.96 21.08 8.75
C THR A 24 -12.47 21.29 10.19
N SER A 25 -13.77 21.42 10.38
CA SER A 25 -14.36 21.56 11.72
C SER A 25 -14.13 20.31 12.57
N THR A 26 -14.05 20.46 13.88
CA THR A 26 -13.89 19.33 14.82
C THR A 26 -15.03 18.32 14.68
N LEU A 27 -16.26 18.79 14.47
CA LEU A 27 -17.39 17.89 14.24
C LEU A 27 -17.24 17.07 12.96
N ALA A 28 -16.76 17.66 11.87
CA ALA A 28 -16.53 16.96 10.61
C ALA A 28 -15.41 15.94 10.75
N LEU A 29 -14.32 16.27 11.45
CA LEU A 29 -13.24 15.32 11.77
C LEU A 29 -13.76 14.12 12.57
N ARG A 30 -14.59 14.35 13.59
CA ARG A 30 -15.20 13.27 14.38
C ARG A 30 -16.12 12.39 13.57
N ARG A 31 -16.92 12.96 12.66
CA ARG A 31 -17.78 12.21 11.74
C ARG A 31 -16.95 11.34 10.79
N ARG A 32 -15.88 11.90 10.23
CA ARG A 32 -14.98 11.15 9.34
C ARG A 32 -14.27 10.01 10.09
N LYS A 33 -13.78 10.27 11.29
CA LYS A 33 -13.20 9.27 12.19
C LYS A 33 -14.18 8.12 12.45
N ALA A 34 -15.41 8.42 12.80
CA ALA A 34 -16.44 7.40 13.04
C ALA A 34 -16.71 6.55 11.78
N ALA A 35 -16.72 7.17 10.60
CA ALA A 35 -16.88 6.46 9.33
C ALA A 35 -15.71 5.49 9.05
N LEU A 36 -14.47 5.92 9.28
CA LEU A 36 -13.28 5.07 9.14
C LEU A 36 -13.30 3.88 10.09
N LEU A 37 -13.69 4.10 11.35
CA LEU A 37 -13.79 3.03 12.35
C LEU A 37 -14.86 2.00 12.00
N ARG A 38 -15.96 2.40 11.36
CA ARG A 38 -16.98 1.46 10.86
C ARG A 38 -16.47 0.61 9.69
N GLN A 39 -15.49 1.09 8.93
CA GLN A 39 -14.89 0.39 7.79
C GLN A 39 -13.64 -0.41 8.17
N ALA A 40 -13.37 -0.60 9.45
CA ALA A 40 -12.11 -1.16 9.96
C ALA A 40 -11.99 -2.69 9.85
N SER A 41 -12.92 -3.39 9.20
CA SER A 41 -12.80 -4.84 8.97
C SER A 41 -11.63 -5.16 8.03
N LEU A 42 -10.81 -6.15 8.41
CA LEU A 42 -9.69 -6.60 7.60
C LEU A 42 -10.17 -7.47 6.44
N PRO A 43 -9.77 -7.22 5.19
CA PRO A 43 -9.97 -8.16 4.10
C PRO A 43 -9.26 -9.49 4.40
N PRO A 44 -9.91 -10.65 4.17
CA PRO A 44 -9.31 -11.95 4.49
C PRO A 44 -8.13 -12.32 3.60
N ASP A 45 -8.02 -11.72 2.44
CA ASP A 45 -7.02 -11.97 1.39
C ASP A 45 -5.95 -10.89 1.28
N LEU A 46 -5.86 -10.01 2.27
CA LEU A 46 -4.91 -8.91 2.33
C LEU A 46 -3.46 -9.39 2.23
N LEU A 47 -2.67 -8.77 1.34
CA LEU A 47 -1.27 -9.10 1.11
C LEU A 47 -0.38 -7.85 1.14
N ARG A 48 0.63 -7.87 2.00
CA ARG A 48 1.71 -6.87 2.02
C ARG A 48 2.89 -7.34 1.19
N VAL A 49 2.75 -7.27 -0.13
CA VAL A 49 3.79 -7.66 -1.10
C VAL A 49 3.82 -6.65 -2.24
N SER A 50 4.88 -6.69 -3.04
CA SER A 50 4.93 -5.96 -4.30
C SER A 50 4.58 -6.89 -5.46
N PHE A 51 3.69 -6.43 -6.34
CA PHE A 51 3.41 -7.07 -7.62
C PHE A 51 4.28 -6.44 -8.69
N VAL A 52 5.08 -7.24 -9.39
CA VAL A 52 6.10 -6.76 -10.32
C VAL A 52 5.93 -7.43 -11.69
N GLU A 53 5.78 -6.61 -12.72
CA GLU A 53 5.85 -7.05 -14.12
C GLU A 53 7.29 -6.94 -14.61
N ARG A 54 7.76 -7.97 -15.29
CA ARG A 54 9.12 -8.02 -15.83
C ARG A 54 9.19 -8.56 -17.26
N PHE A 55 10.06 -7.92 -18.02
CA PHE A 55 10.52 -8.41 -19.32
C PHE A 55 12.00 -8.77 -19.21
N THR A 56 12.39 -9.94 -19.75
CA THR A 56 13.76 -10.45 -19.60
C THR A 56 14.35 -10.91 -20.94
N ALA A 57 15.67 -10.82 -21.08
CA ALA A 57 16.42 -11.42 -22.15
C ALA A 57 16.89 -12.82 -21.74
N CYS A 58 16.87 -13.80 -22.66
CA CYS A 58 17.26 -15.18 -22.38
C CYS A 58 18.77 -15.42 -22.47
N GLY A 59 19.54 -14.42 -22.93
CA GLY A 59 20.99 -14.54 -23.11
C GLY A 59 21.46 -15.26 -24.36
N LYS A 60 20.56 -15.79 -25.19
CA LYS A 60 20.89 -16.44 -26.46
C LYS A 60 21.13 -15.39 -27.55
N ALA A 61 22.31 -15.44 -28.21
CA ALA A 61 22.68 -14.47 -29.24
C ALA A 61 21.76 -14.45 -30.46
N ASN A 62 21.16 -15.60 -30.80
CA ASN A 62 20.26 -15.77 -31.95
C ASN A 62 18.78 -15.59 -31.61
N CYS A 63 18.47 -15.15 -30.42
CA CYS A 63 17.09 -14.82 -30.00
C CYS A 63 16.76 -13.37 -30.32
N ALA A 64 15.51 -13.09 -30.72
CA ALA A 64 14.99 -11.74 -30.94
C ALA A 64 15.13 -10.82 -29.72
N CYS A 65 15.17 -11.39 -28.50
CA CYS A 65 15.37 -10.62 -27.27
C CYS A 65 16.76 -9.95 -27.18
N ALA A 66 17.76 -10.48 -27.90
CA ALA A 66 19.07 -9.83 -28.04
C ALA A 66 19.00 -8.52 -28.87
N HIS A 67 17.96 -8.35 -29.66
CA HIS A 67 17.71 -7.21 -30.53
C HIS A 67 16.56 -6.28 -30.06
N GLY A 68 16.21 -6.33 -28.77
CA GLY A 68 15.25 -5.45 -28.14
C GLY A 68 13.85 -6.03 -27.87
N GLN A 69 13.50 -7.20 -28.41
CA GLN A 69 12.22 -7.88 -28.14
C GLN A 69 12.35 -8.84 -26.94
N LYS A 70 12.34 -8.29 -25.74
CA LYS A 70 12.43 -9.07 -24.52
C LYS A 70 11.26 -10.04 -24.34
N HIS A 71 11.52 -11.16 -23.65
CA HIS A 71 10.49 -12.11 -23.25
C HIS A 71 9.66 -11.56 -22.09
N GLY A 72 8.40 -11.87 -22.07
CA GLY A 72 7.44 -11.46 -21.03
C GLY A 72 6.09 -11.06 -21.63
N PRO A 73 5.21 -10.52 -20.77
CA PRO A 73 5.47 -10.16 -19.37
C PRO A 73 5.54 -11.39 -18.44
N PHE A 74 6.45 -11.34 -17.48
CA PHE A 74 6.47 -12.25 -16.34
C PHE A 74 6.06 -11.51 -15.09
N TYR A 75 5.19 -12.11 -14.28
CA TYR A 75 4.66 -11.51 -13.07
C TYR A 75 5.24 -12.19 -11.83
N TYR A 76 5.72 -11.39 -10.91
CA TYR A 76 6.31 -11.83 -9.65
C TYR A 76 5.64 -11.13 -8.47
N LEU A 77 5.53 -11.83 -7.37
CA LEU A 77 5.39 -11.19 -6.08
C LEU A 77 6.76 -11.08 -5.40
N THR A 78 6.96 -9.99 -4.68
CA THR A 78 8.13 -9.80 -3.82
C THR A 78 7.65 -9.45 -2.43
N ALA A 79 7.95 -10.30 -1.46
CA ALA A 79 7.61 -10.12 -0.06
C ALA A 79 8.87 -9.79 0.75
N ASN A 80 8.84 -8.72 1.51
CA ASN A 80 9.85 -8.43 2.53
C ASN A 80 9.40 -9.06 3.86
N LEU A 81 10.11 -10.09 4.31
CA LEU A 81 9.79 -10.87 5.50
C LEU A 81 10.57 -10.43 6.75
N GLY A 82 11.44 -9.43 6.60
CA GLY A 82 12.28 -8.91 7.67
C GLY A 82 13.61 -8.40 7.13
N VAL A 83 14.53 -8.06 8.04
CA VAL A 83 15.85 -7.52 7.66
C VAL A 83 16.60 -8.54 6.81
N GLY A 84 16.89 -8.18 5.56
CA GLY A 84 17.63 -9.02 4.61
C GLY A 84 16.86 -10.26 4.10
N GLN A 85 15.58 -10.43 4.44
CA GLN A 85 14.77 -11.57 4.02
C GLN A 85 13.73 -11.14 2.98
N ILE A 86 14.06 -11.35 1.72
CA ILE A 86 13.17 -11.08 0.60
C ILE A 86 12.80 -12.39 -0.07
N ARG A 87 11.50 -12.68 -0.17
CA ARG A 87 10.96 -13.79 -0.94
C ARG A 87 10.44 -13.27 -2.28
N LYS A 88 10.91 -13.85 -3.36
CA LYS A 88 10.44 -13.60 -4.71
C LYS A 88 9.80 -14.86 -5.27
N SER A 89 8.60 -14.76 -5.81
CA SER A 89 7.86 -15.89 -6.38
C SER A 89 7.25 -15.53 -7.72
N LEU A 90 7.42 -16.43 -8.71
CA LEU A 90 6.80 -16.28 -10.02
C LEU A 90 5.31 -16.63 -9.94
N LEU A 91 4.46 -15.77 -10.47
CA LEU A 91 3.02 -15.97 -10.59
C LEU A 91 2.70 -16.57 -11.97
N LYS A 92 2.49 -17.87 -12.00
CA LYS A 92 2.39 -18.64 -13.26
C LYS A 92 1.01 -18.55 -13.91
N THR A 93 -0.04 -18.33 -13.14
CA THR A 93 -1.42 -18.36 -13.64
C THR A 93 -2.09 -17.01 -13.52
N PRO A 94 -3.04 -16.66 -14.41
CA PRO A 94 -3.84 -15.44 -14.27
C PRO A 94 -4.59 -15.36 -12.95
N ALA A 95 -5.06 -16.49 -12.42
CA ALA A 95 -5.75 -16.55 -11.14
C ALA A 95 -4.83 -16.12 -9.96
N GLN A 96 -3.57 -16.60 -9.95
CA GLN A 96 -2.57 -16.16 -8.96
C GLN A 96 -2.26 -14.67 -9.09
N GLN A 97 -2.11 -14.18 -10.31
CA GLN A 97 -1.83 -12.77 -10.58
C GLN A 97 -2.97 -11.87 -10.07
N GLN A 98 -4.21 -12.22 -10.37
CA GLN A 98 -5.39 -11.49 -9.90
C GLN A 98 -5.53 -11.53 -8.38
N ALA A 99 -5.31 -12.68 -7.76
CA ALA A 99 -5.37 -12.83 -6.30
C ALA A 99 -4.33 -11.96 -5.61
N VAL A 100 -3.10 -11.90 -6.11
CA VAL A 100 -2.04 -11.04 -5.56
C VAL A 100 -2.37 -9.57 -5.76
N GLN A 101 -2.82 -9.17 -6.95
CA GLN A 101 -3.23 -7.78 -7.21
C GLN A 101 -4.38 -7.35 -6.29
N HIS A 102 -5.38 -8.20 -6.09
CA HIS A 102 -6.50 -7.93 -5.20
C HIS A 102 -6.05 -7.81 -3.75
N GLY A 103 -5.20 -8.72 -3.28
CA GLY A 103 -4.64 -8.68 -1.93
C GLY A 103 -3.78 -7.44 -1.65
N VAL A 104 -2.98 -7.02 -2.63
CA VAL A 104 -2.17 -5.80 -2.57
C VAL A 104 -3.05 -4.56 -2.52
N ALA A 105 -4.09 -4.49 -3.38
CA ALA A 105 -5.04 -3.37 -3.36
C ALA A 105 -5.80 -3.29 -2.03
N GLY A 106 -6.19 -4.43 -1.47
CA GLY A 106 -6.83 -4.51 -0.15
C GLY A 106 -5.91 -4.00 0.97
N TYR A 107 -4.64 -4.37 0.94
CA TYR A 107 -3.65 -3.86 1.90
C TYR A 107 -3.49 -2.35 1.77
N GLN A 108 -3.32 -1.84 0.55
CA GLN A 108 -3.14 -0.42 0.29
C GLN A 108 -4.33 0.40 0.80
N ALA A 109 -5.55 -0.01 0.47
CA ALA A 109 -6.77 0.67 0.92
C ALA A 109 -6.91 0.67 2.44
N HIS A 110 -6.54 -0.43 3.11
CA HIS A 110 -6.56 -0.51 4.56
C HIS A 110 -5.50 0.39 5.19
N TRP A 111 -4.29 0.41 4.62
CA TRP A 111 -3.22 1.28 5.06
C TRP A 111 -3.60 2.76 4.96
N GLU A 112 -4.19 3.18 3.85
CA GLU A 112 -4.65 4.56 3.65
C GLU A 112 -5.68 4.99 4.71
N ARG A 113 -6.57 4.08 5.12
CA ARG A 113 -7.53 4.35 6.21
C ARG A 113 -6.84 4.51 7.56
N LEU A 114 -5.83 3.68 7.86
CA LEU A 114 -5.03 3.80 9.08
C LEU A 114 -4.29 5.14 9.13
N GLU A 115 -3.67 5.53 8.02
CA GLU A 115 -2.96 6.80 7.91
C GLU A 115 -3.91 7.99 8.07
N GLU A 116 -5.06 7.96 7.41
CA GLU A 116 -6.07 9.01 7.54
C GLU A 116 -6.57 9.12 8.99
N LEU A 117 -6.87 8.00 9.64
CA LEU A 117 -7.28 7.96 11.04
C LEU A 117 -6.20 8.56 11.96
N SER A 118 -4.94 8.20 11.75
CA SER A 118 -3.81 8.75 12.49
C SER A 118 -3.72 10.27 12.33
N GLN A 119 -3.84 10.78 11.10
CA GLN A 119 -3.80 12.22 10.82
C GLN A 119 -4.95 13.00 11.47
N ILE A 120 -6.16 12.44 11.46
CA ILE A 120 -7.32 13.02 12.16
C ILE A 120 -7.05 13.09 13.66
N ASN A 121 -6.53 12.01 14.24
CA ASN A 121 -6.20 11.96 15.66
C ASN A 121 -5.13 12.99 16.04
N LEU A 122 -4.09 13.15 15.22
CA LEU A 122 -3.06 14.17 15.42
C LEU A 122 -3.65 15.58 15.41
N GLU A 123 -4.58 15.88 14.51
CA GLU A 123 -5.24 17.18 14.46
C GLU A 123 -6.18 17.40 15.67
N LEU A 124 -6.91 16.38 16.08
CA LEU A 124 -7.73 16.44 17.29
C LEU A 124 -6.86 16.68 18.54
N LEU A 125 -5.72 15.97 18.65
CA LEU A 125 -4.78 16.15 19.74
C LEU A 125 -4.21 17.57 19.76
N ARG A 126 -3.85 18.13 18.61
CA ARG A 126 -3.38 19.52 18.48
C ARG A 126 -4.43 20.53 18.96
N ARG A 127 -5.72 20.21 18.82
CA ARG A 127 -6.84 21.06 19.30
C ARG A 127 -7.17 20.86 20.78
N GLY A 128 -6.50 19.95 21.48
CA GLY A 128 -6.81 19.58 22.86
C GLY A 128 -8.07 18.71 23.00
N GLU A 129 -8.49 18.05 21.91
CA GLU A 129 -9.67 17.19 21.87
C GLU A 129 -9.34 15.75 22.30
N PRO A 130 -10.24 15.04 22.99
CA PRO A 130 -10.03 13.66 23.36
C PRO A 130 -9.99 12.75 22.12
N LEU A 131 -9.05 11.80 22.10
CA LEU A 131 -8.89 10.83 20.98
C LEU A 131 -9.84 9.65 21.10
N ALA A 132 -10.09 9.14 22.31
CA ALA A 132 -11.04 8.07 22.53
C ALA A 132 -12.47 8.60 22.53
N VAL A 133 -13.38 7.89 21.88
CA VAL A 133 -14.81 8.10 22.09
C VAL A 133 -15.12 7.46 23.45
N ALA A 134 -15.61 8.28 24.39
CA ALA A 134 -16.12 7.75 25.65
C ALA A 134 -17.18 6.69 25.30
N ARG A 135 -16.97 5.45 25.75
CA ARG A 135 -18.04 4.44 25.68
C ARG A 135 -19.15 4.92 26.62
N PRO A 136 -20.40 4.88 26.15
CA PRO A 136 -21.52 5.17 27.02
C PRO A 136 -21.61 4.17 28.18
#